data_23f3f7ffc483efb4fe47dbe2b0315a45
#
_entry.id   23f3f7ffc483efb4fe47dbe2b0315a45
#
_cell.length_a   1.000
_cell.length_b   1.000
_cell.length_c   1.000
_cell.angle_alpha   90.00
_cell.angle_beta   90.00
_cell.angle_gamma   90.00
#
_symmetry.space_group_name_H-M   'P 1'
#
loop_
_entity.id
_entity.type
_entity.pdbx_description
1 polymer ?
#
loop_
_entity_poly.entity_id
_entity_poly.type
_entity_poly.pdbx_seq_one_letter_code
_entity_poly.pdbx_strand_id
1 'polypeptide(L)'
;VPANNVDLAASLFGIEYSDENKSFAEVLRVLNPGAAFFGLLHHSASPISDITRRSLGEYDDEVMAIAIEALQTVDRSLERCGNNPAQLKNDADAEAARMQINELAKRFLSDDAIETNSKMFDFMKGVLFYFRVLRNSASERRKVIDHLFTEYHASRERAEQMLSVGRDESQMAELVVELKALGFGNCKFSPVSANNSVLAWQLQCEKLESN
;
A
#
# COMPACT_ATOMS: atom_id res chain seq x y z
N VAL A 1 -26.81 8.04 5.99
CA VAL A 1 -27.09 9.04 7.07
C VAL A 1 -28.02 10.12 6.49
N PRO A 2 -29.09 10.57 7.19
CA PRO A 2 -29.92 11.70 6.76
C PRO A 2 -29.10 12.99 6.61
N ALA A 3 -29.60 13.94 5.84
CA ALA A 3 -29.02 15.28 5.77
C ALA A 3 -29.22 16.01 7.12
N ASN A 4 -28.25 16.87 7.48
CA ASN A 4 -28.31 17.68 8.71
C ASN A 4 -28.57 16.84 9.96
N ASN A 5 -27.75 15.83 10.21
CA ASN A 5 -27.95 14.87 11.29
C ASN A 5 -26.67 14.56 12.09
N VAL A 6 -25.58 15.27 11.82
CA VAL A 6 -24.26 15.01 12.43
C VAL A 6 -23.66 16.33 12.91
N ASP A 7 -23.20 16.38 14.16
CA ASP A 7 -22.58 17.56 14.78
C ASP A 7 -21.07 17.63 14.56
N LEU A 8 -20.44 16.51 14.24
CA LEU A 8 -19.01 16.42 13.93
C LEU A 8 -18.77 15.27 12.95
N ALA A 9 -18.04 15.54 11.87
CA ALA A 9 -17.47 14.52 11.02
C ALA A 9 -15.95 14.57 11.14
N ALA A 10 -15.29 13.40 11.17
CA ALA A 10 -13.85 13.31 11.24
C ALA A 10 -13.29 12.27 10.25
N SER A 11 -12.14 12.56 9.67
CA SER A 11 -11.37 11.65 8.84
C SER A 11 -9.91 11.68 9.27
N LEU A 12 -9.35 10.51 9.56
CA LEU A 12 -7.95 10.35 9.93
C LEU A 12 -7.25 9.54 8.83
N PHE A 13 -6.51 10.22 7.96
CA PHE A 13 -5.78 9.61 6.85
C PHE A 13 -6.66 8.73 5.95
N GLY A 14 -7.81 9.25 5.53
CA GLY A 14 -8.78 8.45 4.77
C GLY A 14 -9.49 9.20 3.64
N ILE A 15 -9.98 10.42 3.89
CA ILE A 15 -10.78 11.16 2.91
C ILE A 15 -10.01 11.47 1.62
N GLU A 16 -8.70 11.69 1.74
CA GLU A 16 -7.79 11.98 0.64
C GLU A 16 -7.58 10.82 -0.33
N TYR A 17 -7.96 9.58 0.07
CA TYR A 17 -7.94 8.41 -0.83
C TYR A 17 -9.24 8.22 -1.61
N SER A 18 -10.22 9.07 -1.40
CA SER A 18 -11.53 9.02 -2.05
C SER A 18 -11.65 10.02 -3.20
N ASP A 19 -12.77 9.98 -3.92
CA ASP A 19 -13.20 11.11 -4.75
C ASP A 19 -13.57 12.28 -3.82
N GLU A 20 -12.62 13.17 -3.57
CA GLU A 20 -12.75 14.23 -2.57
C GLU A 20 -13.97 15.12 -2.82
N ASN A 21 -14.29 15.44 -4.07
CA ASN A 21 -15.46 16.27 -4.40
C ASN A 21 -16.75 15.61 -3.92
N LYS A 22 -16.89 14.29 -4.13
CA LYS A 22 -18.06 13.54 -3.65
C LYS A 22 -18.05 13.39 -2.14
N SER A 23 -16.90 13.08 -1.57
CA SER A 23 -16.77 12.82 -0.13
C SER A 23 -17.01 14.08 0.68
N PHE A 24 -16.43 15.22 0.30
CA PHE A 24 -16.68 16.49 0.98
C PHE A 24 -18.12 16.99 0.77
N ALA A 25 -18.69 16.79 -0.42
CA ALA A 25 -20.11 17.11 -0.65
C ALA A 25 -21.03 16.27 0.26
N GLU A 26 -20.71 14.98 0.46
CA GLU A 26 -21.47 14.12 1.37
C GLU A 26 -21.26 14.50 2.84
N VAL A 27 -20.04 14.84 3.24
CA VAL A 27 -19.74 15.38 4.58
C VAL A 27 -20.58 16.64 4.83
N LEU A 28 -20.58 17.58 3.87
CA LEU A 28 -21.37 18.80 3.99
C LEU A 28 -22.86 18.51 4.07
N ARG A 29 -23.36 17.53 3.32
CA ARG A 29 -24.78 17.14 3.33
C ARG A 29 -25.22 16.61 4.68
N VAL A 30 -24.40 15.78 5.36
CA VAL A 30 -24.78 15.15 6.62
C VAL A 30 -24.57 16.03 7.85
N LEU A 31 -23.63 16.98 7.81
CA LEU A 31 -23.38 17.91 8.89
C LEU A 31 -24.60 18.82 9.16
N ASN A 32 -24.87 19.08 10.43
CA ASN A 32 -25.79 20.15 10.84
C ASN A 32 -25.23 21.52 10.47
N PRO A 33 -26.04 22.55 10.20
CA PRO A 33 -25.57 23.94 10.12
C PRO A 33 -24.75 24.32 11.36
N GLY A 34 -23.58 24.93 11.18
CA GLY A 34 -22.63 25.23 12.25
C GLY A 34 -21.79 24.07 12.76
N ALA A 35 -22.03 22.84 12.30
CA ALA A 35 -21.25 21.68 12.68
C ALA A 35 -19.88 21.61 11.96
N ALA A 36 -18.93 20.93 12.58
CA ALA A 36 -17.54 20.91 12.15
C ALA A 36 -17.14 19.63 11.39
N PHE A 37 -16.23 19.81 10.45
CA PHE A 37 -15.40 18.72 9.91
C PHE A 37 -13.98 18.87 10.44
N PHE A 38 -13.37 17.74 10.84
CA PHE A 38 -11.98 17.64 11.23
C PHE A 38 -11.26 16.57 10.41
N GLY A 39 -10.13 16.92 9.80
CA GLY A 39 -9.31 16.01 9.00
C GLY A 39 -7.86 15.98 9.47
N LEU A 40 -7.25 14.78 9.52
CA LEU A 40 -5.81 14.62 9.41
C LEU A 40 -5.50 14.05 8.02
N LEU A 41 -4.63 14.74 7.27
CA LEU A 41 -4.23 14.37 5.91
C LEU A 41 -2.72 14.18 5.85
N HIS A 42 -2.26 13.38 4.88
CA HIS A 42 -0.84 13.15 4.69
C HIS A 42 -0.10 14.41 4.27
N HIS A 43 1.07 14.63 4.92
CA HIS A 43 1.99 15.70 4.55
C HIS A 43 3.07 15.13 3.63
N SER A 44 3.31 15.78 2.47
CA SER A 44 4.26 15.28 1.44
C SER A 44 5.71 15.18 1.93
N ALA A 45 6.09 15.97 2.92
CA ALA A 45 7.41 15.95 3.56
C ALA A 45 7.40 15.32 4.96
N SER A 46 6.46 14.43 5.26
CA SER A 46 6.46 13.70 6.53
C SER A 46 7.51 12.59 6.53
N PRO A 47 8.04 12.18 7.70
CA PRO A 47 8.95 11.03 7.80
C PRO A 47 8.38 9.76 7.19
N ILE A 48 7.05 9.55 7.27
CA ILE A 48 6.41 8.39 6.67
C ILE A 48 6.42 8.46 5.14
N SER A 49 6.22 9.66 4.56
CA SER A 49 6.35 9.88 3.11
C SER A 49 7.78 9.63 2.62
N ASP A 50 8.78 10.03 3.40
CA ASP A 50 10.18 9.77 3.07
C ASP A 50 10.56 8.29 3.14
N ILE A 51 10.06 7.58 4.16
CA ILE A 51 10.24 6.12 4.29
C ILE A 51 9.56 5.42 3.11
N THR A 52 8.33 5.80 2.78
CA THR A 52 7.58 5.19 1.67
C THR A 52 8.24 5.45 0.32
N ARG A 53 8.75 6.66 0.08
CA ARG A 53 9.47 6.99 -1.15
C ARG A 53 10.73 6.15 -1.33
N ARG A 54 11.48 5.94 -0.24
CA ARG A 54 12.64 5.05 -0.25
C ARG A 54 12.23 3.60 -0.51
N SER A 55 11.19 3.12 0.17
CA SER A 55 10.73 1.74 0.02
C SER A 55 10.15 1.43 -1.36
N LEU A 56 9.63 2.43 -2.10
CA LEU A 56 9.24 2.24 -3.50
C LEU A 56 10.44 1.94 -4.41
N GLY A 57 11.61 2.49 -4.12
CA GLY A 57 12.85 2.18 -4.83
C GLY A 57 13.40 0.77 -4.55
N GLU A 58 12.84 0.06 -3.58
CA GLU A 58 13.24 -1.30 -3.23
C GLU A 58 12.50 -2.40 -4.03
N TYR A 59 11.43 -2.05 -4.76
CA TYR A 59 10.73 -3.00 -5.63
C TYR A 59 11.54 -3.26 -6.92
N ASP A 60 11.63 -4.53 -7.30
CA ASP A 60 12.34 -5.00 -8.48
C ASP A 60 11.41 -5.94 -9.28
N ASP A 61 10.70 -5.37 -10.26
CA ASP A 61 9.68 -6.09 -11.04
C ASP A 61 10.30 -7.22 -11.88
N GLU A 62 11.56 -7.08 -12.33
CA GLU A 62 12.26 -8.11 -13.08
C GLU A 62 12.56 -9.32 -12.18
N VAL A 63 13.09 -9.06 -10.99
CA VAL A 63 13.35 -10.11 -10.00
C VAL A 63 12.05 -10.79 -9.56
N MET A 64 10.99 -10.03 -9.33
CA MET A 64 9.67 -10.59 -9.00
C MET A 64 9.18 -11.52 -10.11
N ALA A 65 9.23 -11.09 -11.37
CA ALA A 65 8.78 -11.89 -12.51
C ALA A 65 9.59 -13.18 -12.63
N ILE A 66 10.93 -13.11 -12.53
CA ILE A 66 11.81 -14.27 -12.56
C ILE A 66 11.48 -15.26 -11.44
N ALA A 67 11.27 -14.78 -10.23
CA ALA A 67 10.96 -15.64 -9.07
C ALA A 67 9.59 -16.32 -9.23
N ILE A 68 8.57 -15.60 -9.68
CA ILE A 68 7.22 -16.16 -9.90
C ILE A 68 7.25 -17.21 -11.03
N GLU A 69 7.93 -16.93 -12.15
CA GLU A 69 8.08 -17.90 -13.24
C GLU A 69 8.83 -19.17 -12.80
N ALA A 70 9.86 -19.00 -11.99
CA ALA A 70 10.62 -20.13 -11.41
C ALA A 70 9.72 -20.98 -10.50
N LEU A 71 8.89 -20.38 -9.62
CA LEU A 71 7.93 -21.11 -8.79
C LEU A 71 6.89 -21.85 -9.64
N GLN A 72 6.35 -21.21 -10.68
CA GLN A 72 5.42 -21.85 -11.63
C GLN A 72 6.06 -23.02 -12.35
N THR A 73 7.34 -22.91 -12.70
CA THR A 73 8.09 -24.00 -13.33
C THR A 73 8.27 -25.17 -12.39
N VAL A 74 8.61 -24.92 -11.12
CA VAL A 74 8.67 -25.97 -10.07
C VAL A 74 7.30 -26.63 -9.90
N ASP A 75 6.18 -25.86 -9.88
CA ASP A 75 4.83 -26.42 -9.72
C ASP A 75 4.43 -27.31 -10.89
N ARG A 76 4.67 -26.88 -12.14
CA ARG A 76 4.44 -27.68 -13.34
C ARG A 76 5.28 -28.98 -13.35
N SER A 77 6.55 -28.89 -12.97
CA SER A 77 7.42 -30.05 -12.83
C SER A 77 6.93 -31.02 -11.78
N LEU A 78 6.44 -30.52 -10.65
CA LEU A 78 5.89 -31.36 -9.59
C LEU A 78 4.65 -32.11 -10.06
N GLU A 79 3.77 -31.49 -10.84
CA GLU A 79 2.62 -32.16 -11.45
C GLU A 79 3.06 -33.27 -12.42
N ARG A 80 4.06 -33.00 -13.30
CA ARG A 80 4.66 -34.02 -14.20
C ARG A 80 5.22 -35.20 -13.43
N CYS A 81 5.78 -34.96 -12.25
CA CYS A 81 6.32 -35.98 -11.35
C CYS A 81 5.25 -36.66 -10.47
N GLY A 82 3.95 -36.54 -10.81
CA GLY A 82 2.84 -37.14 -10.05
C GLY A 82 2.69 -36.55 -8.64
N ASN A 83 2.99 -35.29 -8.44
CA ASN A 83 3.00 -34.57 -7.15
C ASN A 83 3.92 -35.18 -6.10
N ASN A 84 5.00 -35.83 -6.52
CA ASN A 84 6.02 -36.37 -5.64
C ASN A 84 7.24 -35.45 -5.54
N PRO A 85 7.44 -34.65 -4.45
CA PRO A 85 8.56 -33.74 -4.33
C PRO A 85 9.94 -34.40 -4.42
N ALA A 86 10.04 -35.70 -4.05
CA ALA A 86 11.32 -36.44 -4.13
C ALA A 86 11.80 -36.67 -5.58
N GLN A 87 10.89 -36.56 -6.57
CA GLN A 87 11.22 -36.70 -7.99
C GLN A 87 11.71 -35.39 -8.63
N LEU A 88 11.45 -34.21 -8.02
CA LEU A 88 11.85 -32.91 -8.56
C LEU A 88 13.36 -32.80 -8.81
N LYS A 89 14.18 -33.44 -8.00
CA LYS A 89 15.65 -33.46 -8.16
C LYS A 89 16.12 -34.10 -9.50
N ASN A 90 15.25 -34.88 -10.14
CA ASN A 90 15.53 -35.55 -11.40
C ASN A 90 14.92 -34.80 -12.60
N ASP A 91 14.15 -33.73 -12.37
CA ASP A 91 13.56 -32.87 -13.41
C ASP A 91 14.48 -31.66 -13.66
N ALA A 92 15.02 -31.56 -14.87
CA ALA A 92 15.99 -30.53 -15.22
C ALA A 92 15.42 -29.10 -15.13
N ASP A 93 14.13 -28.92 -15.47
CA ASP A 93 13.48 -27.61 -15.41
C ASP A 93 13.30 -27.17 -13.96
N ALA A 94 12.87 -28.10 -13.07
CA ALA A 94 12.72 -27.83 -11.66
C ALA A 94 14.06 -27.48 -11.01
N GLU A 95 15.14 -28.18 -11.37
CA GLU A 95 16.47 -27.91 -10.81
C GLU A 95 17.02 -26.56 -11.30
N ALA A 96 16.82 -26.22 -12.57
CA ALA A 96 17.20 -24.90 -13.10
C ALA A 96 16.43 -23.77 -12.38
N ALA A 97 15.11 -23.92 -12.21
CA ALA A 97 14.28 -22.95 -11.50
C ALA A 97 14.69 -22.82 -10.02
N ARG A 98 15.00 -23.94 -9.35
CA ARG A 98 15.51 -23.95 -7.97
C ARG A 98 16.86 -23.22 -7.86
N MET A 99 17.74 -23.37 -8.83
CA MET A 99 19.01 -22.66 -8.85
C MET A 99 18.80 -21.14 -8.99
N GLN A 100 17.92 -20.70 -9.88
CA GLN A 100 17.55 -19.28 -9.99
C GLN A 100 17.04 -18.72 -8.67
N ILE A 101 16.08 -19.40 -8.02
CA ILE A 101 15.56 -18.97 -6.73
C ILE A 101 16.65 -18.90 -5.68
N ASN A 102 17.58 -19.86 -5.64
CA ASN A 102 18.69 -19.84 -4.70
C ASN A 102 19.63 -18.64 -4.92
N GLU A 103 19.91 -18.27 -6.18
CA GLU A 103 20.74 -17.09 -6.46
C GLU A 103 20.03 -15.79 -6.03
N LEU A 104 18.72 -15.67 -6.28
CA LEU A 104 17.94 -14.55 -5.79
C LEU A 104 17.89 -14.53 -4.26
N ALA A 105 17.72 -15.68 -3.62
CA ALA A 105 17.73 -15.80 -2.16
C ALA A 105 19.07 -15.36 -1.55
N LYS A 106 20.20 -15.73 -2.14
CA LYS A 106 21.52 -15.25 -1.71
C LYS A 106 21.64 -13.74 -1.78
N ARG A 107 21.09 -13.12 -2.85
CA ARG A 107 21.12 -11.67 -3.05
C ARG A 107 20.26 -10.92 -2.05
N PHE A 108 19.06 -11.40 -1.77
CA PHE A 108 18.03 -10.64 -1.03
C PHE A 108 17.76 -11.15 0.40
N LEU A 109 18.39 -12.24 0.86
CA LEU A 109 18.23 -12.76 2.23
C LEU A 109 19.52 -12.70 3.04
N SER A 110 20.48 -11.86 2.65
CA SER A 110 21.63 -11.52 3.48
C SER A 110 21.22 -10.59 4.63
N ASP A 111 21.99 -10.56 5.70
CA ASP A 111 21.71 -9.68 6.86
C ASP A 111 21.64 -8.20 6.44
N ASP A 112 22.50 -7.76 5.50
CA ASP A 112 22.49 -6.40 4.98
C ASP A 112 21.23 -6.09 4.13
N ALA A 113 20.56 -7.10 3.57
CA ALA A 113 19.39 -6.90 2.73
C ALA A 113 18.17 -6.44 3.54
N ILE A 114 18.06 -6.80 4.82
CA ILE A 114 16.99 -6.32 5.71
C ILE A 114 17.01 -4.79 5.81
N GLU A 115 18.20 -4.20 5.91
CA GLU A 115 18.37 -2.76 6.09
C GLU A 115 18.31 -1.98 4.76
N THR A 116 18.77 -2.59 3.66
CA THR A 116 18.94 -1.95 2.36
C THR A 116 17.82 -2.22 1.36
N ASN A 117 17.10 -3.34 1.50
CA ASN A 117 16.01 -3.75 0.59
C ASN A 117 15.00 -4.64 1.31
N SER A 118 14.27 -4.07 2.25
CA SER A 118 13.29 -4.80 3.08
C SER A 118 12.14 -5.39 2.26
N LYS A 119 11.73 -4.75 1.14
CA LYS A 119 10.62 -5.21 0.31
C LYS A 119 10.97 -6.49 -0.43
N MET A 120 12.12 -6.54 -1.08
CA MET A 120 12.56 -7.75 -1.75
C MET A 120 12.97 -8.85 -0.77
N PHE A 121 13.48 -8.48 0.42
CA PHE A 121 13.73 -9.44 1.50
C PHE A 121 12.43 -10.17 1.91
N ASP A 122 11.36 -9.42 2.19
CA ASP A 122 10.07 -10.01 2.58
C ASP A 122 9.43 -10.81 1.44
N PHE A 123 9.52 -10.33 0.20
CA PHE A 123 9.05 -11.06 -0.97
C PHE A 123 9.79 -12.40 -1.11
N MET A 124 11.12 -12.41 -1.02
CA MET A 124 11.93 -13.64 -1.15
C MET A 124 11.69 -14.63 -0.01
N LYS A 125 11.38 -14.17 1.21
CA LYS A 125 10.91 -15.06 2.30
C LYS A 125 9.62 -15.77 1.90
N GLY A 126 8.70 -15.05 1.27
CA GLY A 126 7.46 -15.63 0.72
C GLY A 126 7.75 -16.67 -0.38
N VAL A 127 8.68 -16.36 -1.30
CA VAL A 127 9.12 -17.29 -2.35
C VAL A 127 9.67 -18.59 -1.72
N LEU A 128 10.51 -18.49 -0.70
CA LEU A 128 11.04 -19.69 -0.01
C LEU A 128 9.96 -20.43 0.79
N PHE A 129 8.92 -19.75 1.24
CA PHE A 129 7.79 -20.40 1.91
C PHE A 129 7.07 -21.41 1.00
N TYR A 130 7.03 -21.17 -0.33
CA TYR A 130 6.45 -22.11 -1.29
C TYR A 130 7.02 -23.52 -1.16
N PHE A 131 8.32 -23.67 -0.91
CA PHE A 131 8.95 -25.00 -0.76
C PHE A 131 8.49 -25.78 0.47
N ARG A 132 7.85 -25.11 1.45
CA ARG A 132 7.24 -25.77 2.61
C ARG A 132 5.89 -26.41 2.28
N VAL A 133 5.24 -25.95 1.23
CA VAL A 133 3.89 -26.41 0.82
C VAL A 133 3.90 -27.34 -0.39
N LEU A 134 5.06 -27.85 -0.82
CA LEU A 134 5.18 -28.75 -1.97
C LEU A 134 4.32 -30.04 -1.86
N ARG A 135 4.00 -30.49 -0.64
CA ARG A 135 3.16 -31.66 -0.40
C ARG A 135 1.67 -31.37 -0.39
N ASN A 136 1.29 -30.11 -0.46
CA ASN A 136 -0.10 -29.70 -0.52
C ASN A 136 -0.68 -29.96 -1.92
N SER A 137 -1.99 -29.82 -2.06
CA SER A 137 -2.65 -29.93 -3.36
C SER A 137 -2.13 -28.88 -4.34
N ALA A 138 -2.20 -29.15 -5.64
CA ALA A 138 -1.83 -28.19 -6.68
C ALA A 138 -2.59 -26.85 -6.56
N SER A 139 -3.87 -26.91 -6.19
CA SER A 139 -4.67 -25.71 -5.95
C SER A 139 -4.14 -24.85 -4.81
N GLU A 140 -3.72 -25.45 -3.70
CA GLU A 140 -3.14 -24.72 -2.55
C GLU A 140 -1.79 -24.12 -2.88
N ARG A 141 -0.94 -24.85 -3.61
CA ARG A 141 0.37 -24.34 -4.05
C ARG A 141 0.23 -23.14 -4.98
N ARG A 142 -0.70 -23.20 -5.95
CA ARG A 142 -0.97 -22.08 -6.87
C ARG A 142 -1.49 -20.86 -6.14
N LYS A 143 -2.35 -21.03 -5.14
CA LYS A 143 -2.80 -19.92 -4.29
C LYS A 143 -1.64 -19.20 -3.60
N VAL A 144 -0.58 -19.91 -3.21
CA VAL A 144 0.62 -19.26 -2.64
C VAL A 144 1.33 -18.42 -3.69
N ILE A 145 1.50 -18.93 -4.92
CA ILE A 145 2.12 -18.16 -6.01
C ILE A 145 1.28 -16.94 -6.36
N ASP A 146 -0.03 -17.11 -6.53
CA ASP A 146 -0.96 -16.01 -6.84
C ASP A 146 -0.98 -14.96 -5.74
N HIS A 147 -0.93 -15.39 -4.47
CA HIS A 147 -0.86 -14.47 -3.33
C HIS A 147 0.43 -13.67 -3.32
N LEU A 148 1.58 -14.29 -3.59
CA LEU A 148 2.87 -13.59 -3.67
C LEU A 148 2.86 -12.51 -4.76
N PHE A 149 2.34 -12.84 -5.95
CA PHE A 149 2.22 -11.91 -7.06
C PHE A 149 1.28 -10.76 -6.71
N THR A 150 0.09 -11.09 -6.19
CA THR A 150 -0.94 -10.08 -5.84
C THR A 150 -0.47 -9.17 -4.72
N GLU A 151 0.14 -9.72 -3.66
CA GLU A 151 0.59 -8.92 -2.51
C GLU A 151 1.77 -8.01 -2.86
N TYR A 152 2.69 -8.46 -3.73
CA TYR A 152 3.77 -7.62 -4.23
C TYR A 152 3.20 -6.35 -4.92
N HIS A 153 2.29 -6.52 -5.87
CA HIS A 153 1.67 -5.41 -6.59
C HIS A 153 0.79 -4.54 -5.69
N ALA A 154 -0.05 -5.15 -4.85
CA ALA A 154 -0.91 -4.41 -3.93
C ALA A 154 -0.11 -3.60 -2.89
N SER A 155 1.02 -4.14 -2.40
CA SER A 155 1.89 -3.43 -1.47
C SER A 155 2.55 -2.22 -2.12
N ARG A 156 3.01 -2.36 -3.38
CA ARG A 156 3.55 -1.26 -4.16
C ARG A 156 2.50 -0.19 -4.45
N GLU A 157 1.32 -0.60 -4.92
CA GLU A 157 0.21 0.31 -5.21
C GLU A 157 -0.21 1.11 -3.98
N ARG A 158 -0.33 0.49 -2.81
CA ARG A 158 -0.60 1.20 -1.55
C ARG A 158 0.44 2.27 -1.24
N ALA A 159 1.72 1.98 -1.49
CA ALA A 159 2.80 2.93 -1.29
C ALA A 159 2.72 4.12 -2.28
N GLU A 160 2.44 3.84 -3.55
CA GLU A 160 2.24 4.86 -4.59
C GLU A 160 1.02 5.75 -4.28
N GLN A 161 -0.11 5.15 -3.89
CA GLN A 161 -1.31 5.87 -3.47
C GLN A 161 -1.03 6.78 -2.28
N MET A 162 -0.33 6.29 -1.25
CA MET A 162 0.00 7.09 -0.08
C MET A 162 0.85 8.31 -0.44
N LEU A 163 1.81 8.17 -1.35
CA LEU A 163 2.60 9.31 -1.81
C LEU A 163 1.80 10.27 -2.68
N SER A 164 0.85 9.77 -3.48
CA SER A 164 0.04 10.59 -4.38
C SER A 164 -0.93 11.51 -3.65
N VAL A 165 -1.38 11.12 -2.45
CA VAL A 165 -2.31 11.91 -1.64
C VAL A 165 -1.62 12.86 -0.66
N GLY A 166 -0.29 12.72 -0.49
CA GLY A 166 0.50 13.60 0.38
C GLY A 166 0.56 15.03 -0.17
N ARG A 167 0.16 16.00 0.62
CA ARG A 167 0.04 17.42 0.21
C ARG A 167 1.16 18.28 0.76
N ASP A 168 1.56 19.28 -0.01
CA ASP A 168 2.32 20.42 0.45
C ASP A 168 1.38 21.57 0.88
N GLU A 169 1.96 22.71 1.30
CA GLU A 169 1.20 23.87 1.77
C GLU A 169 0.36 24.51 0.65
N SER A 170 0.86 24.55 -0.60
CA SER A 170 0.13 25.10 -1.74
C SER A 170 -1.10 24.28 -2.06
N GLN A 171 -0.95 22.96 -2.10
CA GLN A 171 -2.05 22.02 -2.34
C GLN A 171 -3.10 22.05 -1.20
N MET A 172 -2.69 22.30 0.03
CA MET A 172 -3.63 22.50 1.14
C MET A 172 -4.39 23.83 1.00
N ALA A 173 -3.74 24.89 0.53
CA ALA A 173 -4.41 26.16 0.25
C ALA A 173 -5.42 26.03 -0.88
N GLU A 174 -5.10 25.31 -1.94
CA GLU A 174 -6.03 24.99 -3.05
C GLU A 174 -7.24 24.22 -2.55
N LEU A 175 -7.04 23.16 -1.74
CA LEU A 175 -8.12 22.39 -1.13
C LEU A 175 -9.07 23.28 -0.31
N VAL A 176 -8.53 24.24 0.46
CA VAL A 176 -9.36 25.18 1.24
C VAL A 176 -10.22 26.07 0.32
N VAL A 177 -9.71 26.48 -0.84
CA VAL A 177 -10.49 27.26 -1.83
C VAL A 177 -11.64 26.40 -2.36
N GLU A 178 -11.38 25.14 -2.72
CA GLU A 178 -12.41 24.21 -3.21
C GLU A 178 -13.47 23.94 -2.15
N LEU A 179 -13.07 23.70 -0.88
CA LEU A 179 -14.01 23.48 0.22
C LEU A 179 -14.93 24.69 0.46
N LYS A 180 -14.39 25.91 0.38
CA LYS A 180 -15.20 27.13 0.47
C LYS A 180 -16.19 27.24 -0.69
N ALA A 181 -15.78 26.86 -1.89
CA ALA A 181 -16.68 26.85 -3.06
C ALA A 181 -17.80 25.82 -2.93
N LEU A 182 -17.56 24.70 -2.22
CA LEU A 182 -18.58 23.69 -1.88
C LEU A 182 -19.58 24.17 -0.82
N GLY A 183 -19.26 25.19 -0.02
CA GLY A 183 -20.14 25.72 1.03
C GLY A 183 -19.63 25.52 2.47
N PHE A 184 -18.39 25.10 2.65
CA PHE A 184 -17.75 25.16 3.96
C PHE A 184 -17.29 26.58 4.30
N GLY A 185 -17.37 26.96 5.57
CA GLY A 185 -16.81 28.19 6.13
C GLY A 185 -15.72 27.89 7.15
N ASN A 186 -15.07 28.96 7.61
CA ASN A 186 -14.07 28.89 8.67
C ASN A 186 -12.96 27.82 8.44
N CYS A 187 -12.67 27.51 7.15
CA CYS A 187 -11.66 26.50 6.82
C CYS A 187 -10.26 26.99 7.21
N LYS A 188 -9.59 26.18 8.03
CA LYS A 188 -8.22 26.40 8.51
C LYS A 188 -7.42 25.12 8.36
N PHE A 189 -6.14 25.24 8.04
CA PHE A 189 -5.21 24.13 8.11
C PHE A 189 -3.92 24.54 8.82
N SER A 190 -3.26 23.58 9.44
CA SER A 190 -1.96 23.76 10.09
C SER A 190 -1.19 22.45 10.11
N PRO A 191 0.16 22.50 10.09
CA PRO A 191 0.95 21.31 10.24
C PRO A 191 0.86 20.75 11.66
N VAL A 192 0.73 19.45 11.77
CA VAL A 192 0.88 18.71 13.03
C VAL A 192 2.32 18.23 13.10
N SER A 193 3.05 18.61 14.14
CA SER A 193 4.48 18.31 14.29
C SER A 193 4.77 17.62 15.61
N ALA A 194 5.76 16.72 15.60
CA ALA A 194 6.36 16.14 16.79
C ALA A 194 7.86 15.94 16.54
N ASN A 195 8.68 16.13 17.59
CA ASN A 195 10.13 15.93 17.54
C ASN A 195 10.81 16.67 16.36
N ASN A 196 10.42 17.91 16.10
CA ASN A 196 10.89 18.76 14.99
C ASN A 196 10.59 18.21 13.57
N SER A 197 9.68 17.23 13.44
CA SER A 197 9.23 16.72 12.15
C SER A 197 7.75 17.00 11.95
N VAL A 198 7.37 17.41 10.75
CA VAL A 198 5.97 17.54 10.36
C VAL A 198 5.43 16.13 10.06
N LEU A 199 4.33 15.77 10.70
CA LEU A 199 3.73 14.44 10.59
C LEU A 199 2.53 14.41 9.63
N ALA A 200 1.70 15.45 9.69
CA ALA A 200 0.42 15.51 8.98
C ALA A 200 -0.02 16.96 8.80
N TRP A 201 -1.06 17.15 7.99
CA TRP A 201 -1.89 18.35 8.00
C TRP A 201 -3.12 18.12 8.88
N GLN A 202 -3.42 19.07 9.73
CA GLN A 202 -4.73 19.21 10.38
C GLN A 202 -5.57 20.16 9.54
N LEU A 203 -6.78 19.72 9.17
CA LEU A 203 -7.78 20.51 8.48
C LEU A 203 -9.01 20.63 9.37
N GLN A 204 -9.56 21.84 9.49
CA GLN A 204 -10.84 22.10 10.17
C GLN A 204 -11.68 23.01 9.34
N CYS A 205 -12.96 22.65 9.13
CA CYS A 205 -13.94 23.43 8.43
C CYS A 205 -15.27 23.36 9.15
N GLU A 206 -16.17 24.30 8.89
CA GLU A 206 -17.52 24.32 9.45
C GLU A 206 -18.55 24.40 8.32
N LYS A 207 -19.69 23.76 8.47
CA LYS A 207 -20.81 23.98 7.58
C LYS A 207 -21.43 25.35 7.89
N LEU A 208 -21.52 26.22 6.87
CA LEU A 208 -22.17 27.52 7.06
C LEU A 208 -23.63 27.35 7.44
N GLU A 209 -24.12 28.25 8.31
CA GLU A 209 -25.54 28.36 8.59
C GLU A 209 -26.27 28.81 7.31
N SER A 210 -27.38 28.16 6.99
CA SER A 210 -28.24 28.60 5.91
C SER A 210 -28.91 29.91 6.31
N ASN A 211 -28.61 31.01 5.64
CA ASN A 211 -29.32 32.27 5.80
C ASN A 211 -30.81 32.14 5.40
#